data_169a5dc3e75859925843c76f8577920c
#
_entry.id   169a5dc3e75859925843c76f8577920c
#
_cell.length_a   1.000
_cell.length_b   1.000
_cell.length_c   1.000
_cell.angle_alpha   90.00
_cell.angle_beta   90.00
_cell.angle_gamma   90.00
#
_symmetry.space_group_name_H-M   'P 1'
#
loop_
_entity.id
_entity.type
_entity.pdbx_description
1 polymer ?
#
loop_
_entity_poly.entity_id
_entity_poly.type
_entity_poly.pdbx_seq_one_letter_code
_entity_poly.pdbx_strand_id
1 'polypeptide(L)'
;DHLSKYKLRSKVEIKDLSSEYVVGIISLEKFEEMQSSERNSSSTILYRNCPVFIDPRSNKLGARVLSTLEKLHLTIKKLNLKIIGNEIYINIAHQNGIPVEGINDLKNQLFGLEANFEELKAIDFKKGCYVGQENTARMKLKNKLRRRLLAIKTDDSIEIGSELTFNNTKIGKVLIGGFYPFALIKLFDPKFSEFKDKEVLANNKKVKIVNSY
;
A
#
# COMPACT_ATOMS: atom_id res chain seq x y z
N ASP A 1 -15.08 -15.00 9.44
CA ASP A 1 -16.47 -14.73 9.87
C ASP A 1 -17.13 -13.52 9.20
N HIS A 2 -16.40 -12.43 8.92
CA HIS A 2 -17.01 -11.25 8.29
C HIS A 2 -17.53 -11.55 6.87
N LEU A 3 -16.74 -12.20 6.04
CA LEU A 3 -17.11 -12.54 4.66
C LEU A 3 -18.28 -13.52 4.61
N SER A 4 -18.40 -14.41 5.59
CA SER A 4 -19.50 -15.40 5.66
C SER A 4 -20.87 -14.74 5.75
N LYS A 5 -20.99 -13.55 6.35
CA LYS A 5 -22.23 -12.77 6.43
C LYS A 5 -22.74 -12.31 5.06
N TYR A 6 -21.84 -12.16 4.08
CA TYR A 6 -22.16 -11.70 2.72
C TYR A 6 -22.25 -12.83 1.70
N LYS A 7 -21.93 -14.06 2.09
CA LYS A 7 -22.03 -15.24 1.22
C LYS A 7 -23.47 -15.49 0.75
N LEU A 8 -24.45 -15.27 1.65
CA LEU A 8 -25.88 -15.49 1.42
C LEU A 8 -26.14 -16.86 0.78
N ARG A 9 -26.77 -16.87 -0.43
CA ARG A 9 -27.09 -18.07 -1.20
C ARG A 9 -26.05 -18.45 -2.25
N SER A 10 -24.90 -17.75 -2.27
CA SER A 10 -23.84 -18.01 -3.26
C SER A 10 -23.22 -19.40 -3.01
N LYS A 11 -23.03 -20.17 -4.09
CA LYS A 11 -22.36 -21.48 -4.05
C LYS A 11 -20.84 -21.27 -4.01
N VAL A 12 -20.32 -20.68 -2.92
CA VAL A 12 -18.90 -20.44 -2.70
C VAL A 12 -18.49 -21.05 -1.36
N GLU A 13 -17.26 -21.52 -1.28
CA GLU A 13 -16.61 -21.93 -0.04
C GLU A 13 -15.63 -20.84 0.38
N ILE A 14 -15.65 -20.49 1.67
CA ILE A 14 -14.70 -19.54 2.26
C ILE A 14 -13.89 -20.30 3.29
N LYS A 15 -12.60 -20.50 3.02
CA LYS A 15 -11.68 -21.24 3.89
C LYS A 15 -10.53 -20.31 4.31
N ASP A 16 -10.25 -20.27 5.60
CA ASP A 16 -9.06 -19.63 6.13
C ASP A 16 -7.88 -20.60 6.03
N LEU A 17 -6.86 -20.20 5.28
CA LEU A 17 -5.63 -20.96 5.07
C LEU A 17 -4.42 -20.35 5.76
N SER A 18 -4.60 -19.39 6.66
CA SER A 18 -3.52 -18.64 7.31
C SER A 18 -2.60 -19.52 8.15
N SER A 19 -3.08 -20.68 8.63
CA SER A 19 -2.26 -21.65 9.37
C SER A 19 -1.41 -22.55 8.46
N GLU A 20 -1.77 -22.67 7.19
CA GLU A 20 -1.11 -23.57 6.23
C GLU A 20 -0.15 -22.84 5.30
N TYR A 21 -0.44 -21.56 5.00
CA TYR A 21 0.28 -20.78 4.00
C TYR A 21 0.92 -19.53 4.59
N VAL A 22 2.06 -19.19 4.02
CA VAL A 22 2.80 -17.96 4.31
C VAL A 22 3.01 -17.17 3.02
N VAL A 23 3.22 -15.87 3.17
CA VAL A 23 3.53 -14.98 2.04
C VAL A 23 4.98 -14.54 2.16
N GLY A 24 5.81 -14.96 1.19
CA GLY A 24 7.14 -14.41 0.99
C GLY A 24 7.12 -13.26 -0.02
N ILE A 25 8.10 -12.38 0.06
CA ILE A 25 8.29 -11.29 -0.92
C ILE A 25 9.68 -11.44 -1.52
N ILE A 26 9.76 -11.37 -2.84
CA ILE A 26 11.00 -11.43 -3.62
C ILE A 26 11.14 -10.18 -4.49
N SER A 27 12.38 -9.85 -4.89
CA SER A 27 12.61 -8.75 -5.82
C SER A 27 11.97 -9.00 -7.19
N LEU A 28 11.68 -7.93 -7.93
CA LEU A 28 11.17 -8.05 -9.29
C LEU A 28 12.15 -8.80 -10.19
N GLU A 29 13.45 -8.50 -10.08
CA GLU A 29 14.52 -9.18 -10.81
C GLU A 29 14.47 -10.71 -10.62
N LYS A 30 14.28 -11.16 -9.37
CA LYS A 30 14.17 -12.59 -9.07
C LYS A 30 12.89 -13.22 -9.63
N PHE A 31 11.79 -12.46 -9.65
CA PHE A 31 10.57 -12.90 -10.33
C PHE A 31 10.79 -13.07 -11.84
N GLU A 32 11.47 -12.14 -12.50
CA GLU A 32 11.79 -12.18 -13.94
C GLU A 32 12.69 -13.36 -14.29
N GLU A 33 13.69 -13.69 -13.45
CA GLU A 33 14.50 -14.89 -13.60
C GLU A 33 13.62 -16.17 -13.54
N MET A 34 12.72 -16.25 -12.58
CA MET A 34 11.79 -17.39 -12.44
C MET A 34 10.84 -17.48 -13.64
N GLN A 35 10.31 -16.34 -14.08
CA GLN A 35 9.43 -16.25 -15.24
C GLN A 35 10.11 -16.71 -16.53
N SER A 36 11.35 -16.29 -16.76
CA SER A 36 12.14 -16.69 -17.94
C SER A 36 12.37 -18.20 -17.96
N SER A 37 12.59 -18.82 -16.82
CA SER A 37 12.76 -20.28 -16.71
C SER A 37 11.49 -21.07 -17.06
N GLU A 38 10.31 -20.49 -16.82
CA GLU A 38 9.00 -21.10 -17.11
C GLU A 38 8.46 -20.73 -18.52
N ARG A 39 9.20 -19.92 -19.30
CA ARG A 39 8.79 -19.41 -20.62
C ARG A 39 7.39 -18.77 -20.64
N ASN A 40 7.05 -18.08 -19.60
CA ASN A 40 5.75 -17.46 -19.40
C ASN A 40 5.91 -15.94 -19.29
N SER A 41 5.06 -15.14 -19.96
CA SER A 41 5.09 -13.66 -19.91
C SER A 41 4.00 -13.05 -19.01
N SER A 42 3.33 -13.87 -18.21
CA SER A 42 2.25 -13.43 -17.31
C SER A 42 2.79 -12.75 -16.04
N SER A 43 2.04 -11.81 -15.49
CA SER A 43 2.30 -11.22 -14.17
C SER A 43 2.13 -12.21 -13.00
N THR A 44 1.70 -13.43 -13.28
CA THR A 44 1.53 -14.54 -12.34
C THR A 44 2.07 -15.81 -12.94
N ILE A 45 2.91 -16.51 -12.21
CA ILE A 45 3.48 -17.82 -12.59
C ILE A 45 3.22 -18.84 -11.48
N LEU A 46 3.30 -20.12 -11.82
CA LEU A 46 3.32 -21.21 -10.84
C LEU A 46 4.75 -21.74 -10.72
N TYR A 47 5.40 -21.46 -9.62
CA TYR A 47 6.72 -21.99 -9.31
C TYR A 47 6.61 -23.09 -8.26
N ARG A 48 6.95 -24.34 -8.64
CA ARG A 48 6.80 -25.51 -7.76
C ARG A 48 5.37 -25.68 -7.22
N ASN A 49 4.37 -25.44 -8.05
CA ASN A 49 2.95 -25.42 -7.69
C ASN A 49 2.58 -24.36 -6.61
N CYS A 50 3.38 -23.32 -6.47
CA CYS A 50 3.08 -22.17 -5.64
C CYS A 50 2.88 -20.95 -6.52
N PRO A 51 1.77 -20.20 -6.37
CA PRO A 51 1.57 -18.98 -7.12
C PRO A 51 2.57 -17.91 -6.71
N VAL A 52 3.21 -17.32 -7.72
CA VAL A 52 4.10 -16.16 -7.57
C VAL A 52 3.59 -15.07 -8.49
N PHE A 53 3.33 -13.89 -7.95
CA PHE A 53 2.73 -12.80 -8.71
C PHE A 53 3.30 -11.45 -8.32
N ILE A 54 3.44 -10.56 -9.31
CA ILE A 54 3.89 -9.19 -9.10
C ILE A 54 2.89 -8.48 -8.19
N ASP A 55 3.39 -7.69 -7.22
CA ASP A 55 2.52 -6.91 -6.35
C ASP A 55 1.67 -5.94 -7.19
N PRO A 56 0.32 -6.06 -7.15
CA PRO A 56 -0.55 -5.26 -8.02
C PRO A 56 -0.51 -3.77 -7.71
N ARG A 57 -0.05 -3.37 -6.52
CA ARG A 57 0.03 -1.97 -6.10
C ARG A 57 1.19 -1.24 -6.79
N SER A 58 2.34 -1.91 -6.90
CA SER A 58 3.52 -1.36 -7.59
C SER A 58 4.56 -2.44 -7.85
N ASN A 59 5.14 -2.44 -9.05
CA ASN A 59 6.26 -3.34 -9.40
C ASN A 59 7.49 -3.13 -8.49
N LYS A 60 7.65 -1.94 -7.91
CA LYS A 60 8.74 -1.64 -6.97
C LYS A 60 8.67 -2.43 -5.67
N LEU A 61 7.52 -3.03 -5.37
CA LEU A 61 7.34 -3.94 -4.23
C LEU A 61 7.76 -5.38 -4.55
N GLY A 62 8.20 -5.66 -5.78
CA GLY A 62 8.57 -6.99 -6.23
C GLY A 62 7.37 -7.90 -6.42
N ALA A 63 7.56 -9.19 -6.13
CA ALA A 63 6.52 -10.22 -6.29
C ALA A 63 6.26 -10.97 -4.98
N ARG A 64 5.04 -11.47 -4.85
CA ARG A 64 4.59 -12.28 -3.70
C ARG A 64 4.62 -13.75 -4.05
N VAL A 65 5.16 -14.55 -3.15
CA VAL A 65 5.15 -16.02 -3.21
C VAL A 65 4.15 -16.50 -2.16
N LEU A 66 3.07 -17.14 -2.58
CA LEU A 66 2.12 -17.77 -1.67
C LEU A 66 2.45 -19.27 -1.58
N SER A 67 2.86 -19.73 -0.40
CA SER A 67 3.44 -21.07 -0.26
C SER A 67 3.26 -21.61 1.15
N THR A 68 3.36 -22.94 1.33
CA THR A 68 3.60 -23.50 2.66
C THR A 68 5.02 -23.14 3.12
N LEU A 69 5.25 -23.11 4.43
CA LEU A 69 6.56 -22.78 4.98
C LEU A 69 7.67 -23.73 4.47
N GLU A 70 7.38 -25.02 4.36
CA GLU A 70 8.29 -26.03 3.84
C GLU A 70 8.71 -25.73 2.39
N LYS A 71 7.74 -25.50 1.50
CA LYS A 71 8.02 -25.19 0.08
C LYS A 71 8.75 -23.86 -0.07
N LEU A 72 8.42 -22.86 0.76
CA LEU A 72 9.14 -21.59 0.77
C LEU A 72 10.61 -21.80 1.15
N HIS A 73 10.88 -22.59 2.18
CA HIS A 73 12.25 -22.92 2.59
C HIS A 73 13.04 -23.63 1.47
N LEU A 74 12.41 -24.58 0.79
CA LEU A 74 13.03 -25.25 -0.37
C LEU A 74 13.29 -24.27 -1.53
N THR A 75 12.40 -23.32 -1.74
CA THR A 75 12.55 -22.28 -2.77
C THR A 75 13.72 -21.35 -2.44
N ILE A 76 13.84 -20.91 -1.18
CA ILE A 76 14.94 -20.09 -0.69
C ILE A 76 16.28 -20.79 -0.95
N LYS A 77 16.39 -22.06 -0.58
CA LYS A 77 17.62 -22.87 -0.81
C LYS A 77 17.94 -23.00 -2.29
N LYS A 78 16.94 -23.38 -3.12
CA LYS A 78 17.16 -23.64 -4.55
C LYS A 78 17.58 -22.39 -5.31
N LEU A 79 17.01 -21.23 -4.97
CA LEU A 79 17.30 -19.95 -5.63
C LEU A 79 18.43 -19.19 -4.95
N ASN A 80 19.06 -19.78 -3.92
CA ASN A 80 20.13 -19.17 -3.13
C ASN A 80 19.74 -17.76 -2.62
N LEU A 81 18.52 -17.64 -2.08
CA LEU A 81 18.00 -16.37 -1.58
C LEU A 81 18.48 -16.11 -0.16
N LYS A 82 18.75 -14.84 0.13
CA LYS A 82 19.04 -14.38 1.50
C LYS A 82 17.76 -13.81 2.12
N ILE A 83 17.41 -14.28 3.31
CA ILE A 83 16.32 -13.69 4.08
C ILE A 83 16.80 -12.36 4.66
N ILE A 84 16.01 -11.32 4.48
CA ILE A 84 16.26 -9.97 4.99
C ILE A 84 15.15 -9.55 5.96
N GLY A 85 15.41 -8.50 6.76
CA GLY A 85 14.43 -7.96 7.69
C GLY A 85 13.22 -7.35 7.00
N ASN A 86 12.06 -7.40 7.66
CA ASN A 86 10.80 -6.87 7.13
C ASN A 86 10.82 -5.34 7.00
N GLU A 87 11.61 -4.65 7.81
CA GLU A 87 11.80 -3.20 7.78
C GLU A 87 12.29 -2.70 6.42
N ILE A 88 13.08 -3.48 5.69
CA ILE A 88 13.55 -3.13 4.34
C ILE A 88 12.36 -3.03 3.39
N TYR A 89 11.46 -4.01 3.44
CA TYR A 89 10.24 -4.00 2.63
C TYR A 89 9.31 -2.83 3.00
N ILE A 90 9.12 -2.59 4.30
CA ILE A 90 8.29 -1.48 4.80
C ILE A 90 8.85 -0.16 4.29
N ASN A 91 10.15 0.07 4.39
CA ASN A 91 10.80 1.29 3.92
C ASN A 91 10.63 1.47 2.39
N ILE A 92 10.83 0.42 1.59
CA ILE A 92 10.59 0.46 0.14
C ILE A 92 9.14 0.82 -0.16
N ALA A 93 8.18 0.20 0.54
CA ALA A 93 6.76 0.48 0.35
C ALA A 93 6.42 1.93 0.71
N HIS A 94 6.83 2.38 1.89
CA HIS A 94 6.57 3.74 2.37
C HIS A 94 7.22 4.80 1.47
N GLN A 95 8.48 4.58 1.04
CA GLN A 95 9.17 5.46 0.08
C GLN A 95 8.39 5.61 -1.23
N ASN A 96 7.65 4.59 -1.63
CA ASN A 96 6.82 4.60 -2.83
C ASN A 96 5.36 4.99 -2.57
N GLY A 97 5.06 5.57 -1.41
CA GLY A 97 3.73 6.07 -1.06
C GLY A 97 2.72 4.97 -0.69
N ILE A 98 3.17 3.76 -0.39
CA ILE A 98 2.30 2.61 -0.10
C ILE A 98 2.35 2.32 1.41
N PRO A 99 1.34 2.69 2.20
CA PRO A 99 1.31 2.46 3.63
C PRO A 99 0.99 0.99 3.92
N VAL A 100 2.01 0.18 4.19
CA VAL A 100 1.87 -1.25 4.55
C VAL A 100 1.81 -1.46 6.05
N GLU A 101 2.29 -0.51 6.83
CA GLU A 101 2.27 -0.49 8.29
C GLU A 101 1.60 0.79 8.79
N GLY A 102 0.94 0.73 9.96
CA GLY A 102 0.25 1.86 10.57
C GLY A 102 -1.11 2.23 9.95
N ILE A 103 -1.44 1.71 8.75
CA ILE A 103 -2.73 2.02 8.09
C ILE A 103 -3.92 1.45 8.88
N ASN A 104 -3.74 0.33 9.58
CA ASN A 104 -4.79 -0.29 10.38
C ASN A 104 -5.23 0.58 11.57
N ASP A 105 -4.31 1.38 12.12
CA ASP A 105 -4.57 2.28 13.24
C ASP A 105 -5.43 3.48 12.81
N LEU A 106 -5.53 3.71 11.51
CA LEU A 106 -6.36 4.77 10.90
C LEU A 106 -7.78 4.32 10.57
N LYS A 107 -8.19 3.15 11.02
CA LYS A 107 -9.56 2.64 10.83
C LYS A 107 -10.58 3.67 11.36
N ASN A 108 -11.59 3.97 10.54
CA ASN A 108 -12.62 4.98 10.80
C ASN A 108 -12.14 6.45 10.85
N GLN A 109 -10.86 6.74 10.58
CA GLN A 109 -10.33 8.10 10.53
C GLN A 109 -10.24 8.65 9.11
N LEU A 110 -10.17 7.76 8.11
CA LEU A 110 -10.01 8.08 6.69
C LEU A 110 -11.08 7.39 5.85
N PHE A 111 -11.45 8.04 4.75
CA PHE A 111 -12.14 7.36 3.66
C PHE A 111 -11.13 6.61 2.78
N GLY A 112 -11.57 5.51 2.14
CA GLY A 112 -10.68 4.69 1.29
C GLY A 112 -10.01 5.50 0.16
N LEU A 113 -10.71 6.49 -0.42
CA LEU A 113 -10.12 7.37 -1.43
C LEU A 113 -9.08 8.34 -0.86
N GLU A 114 -9.22 8.77 0.40
CA GLU A 114 -8.18 9.55 1.09
C GLU A 114 -6.93 8.70 1.38
N ALA A 115 -7.12 7.39 1.59
CA ALA A 115 -6.06 6.39 1.78
C ALA A 115 -5.51 5.82 0.46
N ASN A 116 -5.79 6.45 -0.68
CA ASN A 116 -5.32 6.08 -2.02
C ASN A 116 -5.77 4.68 -2.49
N PHE A 117 -6.90 4.16 -2.03
CA PHE A 117 -7.36 2.82 -2.37
C PHE A 117 -7.63 2.61 -3.87
N GLU A 118 -7.95 3.67 -4.61
CA GLU A 118 -8.07 3.60 -6.07
C GLU A 118 -6.71 3.39 -6.72
N GLU A 119 -5.73 4.22 -6.38
CA GLU A 119 -4.37 4.17 -6.90
C GLU A 119 -3.66 2.87 -6.50
N LEU A 120 -3.94 2.39 -5.29
CA LEU A 120 -3.44 1.12 -4.77
C LEU A 120 -4.22 -0.11 -5.29
N LYS A 121 -5.16 0.10 -6.23
CA LYS A 121 -5.99 -0.96 -6.84
C LYS A 121 -6.82 -1.75 -5.82
N ALA A 122 -7.17 -1.13 -4.70
CA ALA A 122 -8.02 -1.72 -3.67
C ALA A 122 -9.53 -1.49 -3.93
N ILE A 123 -9.86 -0.61 -4.87
CA ILE A 123 -11.24 -0.32 -5.30
C ILE A 123 -11.30 -0.46 -6.83
N ASP A 124 -12.33 -1.17 -7.32
CA ASP A 124 -12.68 -1.20 -8.74
C ASP A 124 -14.03 -0.51 -8.95
N PHE A 125 -14.00 0.65 -9.61
CA PHE A 125 -15.21 1.41 -9.95
C PHE A 125 -16.00 0.84 -11.13
N LYS A 126 -15.45 -0.14 -11.85
CA LYS A 126 -16.12 -0.80 -12.99
C LYS A 126 -16.92 -2.03 -12.55
N LYS A 127 -16.71 -2.53 -11.33
CA LYS A 127 -17.50 -3.66 -10.82
C LYS A 127 -18.92 -3.22 -10.45
N GLY A 128 -19.82 -4.20 -10.30
CA GLY A 128 -21.20 -3.98 -9.86
C GLY A 128 -21.32 -3.43 -8.44
N CYS A 129 -22.56 -3.21 -8.00
CA CYS A 129 -22.86 -2.65 -6.68
C CYS A 129 -22.41 -3.57 -5.53
N TYR A 130 -22.02 -2.95 -4.44
CA TYR A 130 -21.66 -3.63 -3.19
C TYR A 130 -22.12 -2.82 -1.97
N VAL A 131 -22.28 -3.49 -0.83
CA VAL A 131 -22.73 -2.84 0.41
C VAL A 131 -21.70 -1.83 0.90
N GLY A 132 -22.13 -0.60 1.19
CA GLY A 132 -21.27 0.49 1.69
C GLY A 132 -20.58 1.32 0.60
N GLN A 133 -20.93 1.14 -0.68
CA GLN A 133 -20.31 1.87 -1.80
C GLN A 133 -20.70 3.35 -1.89
N GLU A 134 -21.82 3.76 -1.28
CA GLU A 134 -22.46 5.06 -1.53
C GLU A 134 -21.52 6.24 -1.29
N ASN A 135 -20.80 6.24 -0.16
CA ASN A 135 -19.86 7.31 0.15
C ASN A 135 -18.67 7.33 -0.80
N THR A 136 -18.11 6.17 -1.12
CA THR A 136 -16.98 6.02 -2.03
C THR A 136 -17.35 6.47 -3.45
N ALA A 137 -18.49 6.00 -3.96
CA ALA A 137 -19.02 6.39 -5.27
C ALA A 137 -19.31 7.90 -5.33
N ARG A 138 -19.96 8.46 -4.30
CA ARG A 138 -20.27 9.89 -4.22
C ARG A 138 -19.00 10.75 -4.21
N MET A 139 -17.96 10.37 -3.45
CA MET A 139 -16.69 11.09 -3.42
C MET A 139 -16.03 11.09 -4.80
N LYS A 140 -16.02 9.94 -5.49
CA LYS A 140 -15.47 9.82 -6.85
C LYS A 140 -16.24 10.65 -7.86
N LEU A 141 -17.56 10.46 -7.96
CA LEU A 141 -18.40 11.14 -8.94
C LEU A 141 -18.42 12.66 -8.78
N LYS A 142 -18.39 13.15 -7.54
CA LYS A 142 -18.41 14.60 -7.27
C LYS A 142 -17.01 15.21 -7.24
N ASN A 143 -15.96 14.44 -7.51
CA ASN A 143 -14.56 14.86 -7.40
C ASN A 143 -14.27 15.64 -6.08
N LYS A 144 -14.82 15.13 -4.95
CA LYS A 144 -14.78 15.80 -3.64
C LYS A 144 -13.65 15.34 -2.74
N LEU A 145 -12.59 14.76 -3.30
CA LEU A 145 -11.41 14.41 -2.51
C LEU A 145 -10.74 15.70 -2.02
N ARG A 146 -10.85 15.96 -0.72
CA ARG A 146 -10.30 17.18 -0.09
C ARG A 146 -8.96 16.97 0.57
N ARG A 147 -8.64 15.73 0.92
CA ARG A 147 -7.42 15.35 1.63
C ARG A 147 -6.90 14.05 1.04
N ARG A 148 -5.60 13.83 1.17
CA ARG A 148 -4.95 12.60 0.70
C ARG A 148 -3.83 12.21 1.67
N LEU A 149 -3.71 10.92 1.95
CA LEU A 149 -2.62 10.35 2.73
C LEU A 149 -1.40 10.22 1.83
N LEU A 150 -0.37 11.01 2.07
CA LEU A 150 0.86 11.02 1.27
C LEU A 150 2.07 10.76 2.15
N ALA A 151 3.05 10.03 1.62
CA ALA A 151 4.34 9.87 2.28
C ALA A 151 5.08 11.20 2.30
N ILE A 152 5.83 11.44 3.35
CA ILE A 152 6.74 12.58 3.48
C ILE A 152 8.16 12.08 3.67
N LYS A 153 9.13 12.80 3.13
CA LYS A 153 10.55 12.55 3.32
C LYS A 153 11.12 13.62 4.25
N THR A 154 11.90 13.20 5.20
CA THR A 154 12.59 14.07 6.17
C THR A 154 13.87 13.39 6.63
N ASP A 155 14.85 14.19 7.05
CA ASP A 155 16.06 13.70 7.69
C ASP A 155 15.93 13.70 9.23
N ASP A 156 14.82 14.25 9.75
CA ASP A 156 14.50 14.35 11.16
C ASP A 156 13.45 13.31 11.59
N SER A 157 13.46 12.93 12.85
CA SER A 157 12.35 12.17 13.42
C SER A 157 11.12 13.07 13.60
N ILE A 158 9.97 12.67 13.08
CA ILE A 158 8.71 13.40 13.18
C ILE A 158 7.71 12.56 13.97
N GLU A 159 7.11 13.18 14.98
CA GLU A 159 6.11 12.52 15.81
C GLU A 159 4.75 12.42 15.11
N ILE A 160 4.03 11.33 15.37
CA ILE A 160 2.62 11.20 14.96
C ILE A 160 1.83 12.32 15.62
N GLY A 161 0.97 12.96 14.83
CA GLY A 161 0.20 14.11 15.30
C GLY A 161 0.80 15.46 14.95
N SER A 162 2.07 15.53 14.53
CA SER A 162 2.72 16.77 14.08
C SER A 162 1.94 17.44 12.96
N GLU A 163 1.73 18.74 13.08
CA GLU A 163 1.05 19.53 12.06
C GLU A 163 2.01 19.91 10.93
N LEU A 164 1.55 19.78 9.70
CA LEU A 164 2.27 20.27 8.52
C LEU A 164 1.77 21.68 8.20
N THR A 165 2.72 22.59 7.96
CA THR A 165 2.44 23.97 7.60
C THR A 165 3.21 24.40 6.36
N PHE A 166 2.58 25.26 5.56
CA PHE A 166 3.17 25.96 4.44
C PHE A 166 2.78 27.45 4.53
N ASN A 167 3.76 28.36 4.54
CA ASN A 167 3.53 29.80 4.73
C ASN A 167 2.60 30.09 5.94
N ASN A 168 2.90 29.49 7.07
CA ASN A 168 2.11 29.58 8.33
C ASN A 168 0.66 29.08 8.23
N THR A 169 0.28 28.44 7.12
CA THR A 169 -1.05 27.84 6.95
C THR A 169 -0.96 26.34 7.17
N LYS A 170 -1.87 25.78 7.98
CA LYS A 170 -1.95 24.34 8.23
C LYS A 170 -2.43 23.60 6.99
N ILE A 171 -1.57 22.74 6.42
CA ILE A 171 -1.85 21.95 5.22
C ILE A 171 -2.10 20.47 5.52
N GLY A 172 -1.74 19.97 6.69
CA GLY A 172 -1.91 18.55 7.01
C GLY A 172 -1.50 18.17 8.43
N LYS A 173 -1.51 16.86 8.68
CA LYS A 173 -1.11 16.26 9.95
C LYS A 173 -0.48 14.89 9.71
N VAL A 174 0.61 14.56 10.40
CA VAL A 174 1.26 13.24 10.37
C VAL A 174 0.36 12.22 11.09
N LEU A 175 0.07 11.12 10.41
CA LEU A 175 -0.78 10.04 10.93
C LEU A 175 -0.05 8.71 11.10
N ILE A 176 1.00 8.45 10.31
CA ILE A 176 1.83 7.25 10.40
C ILE A 176 3.28 7.70 10.59
N GLY A 177 3.96 7.14 11.56
CA GLY A 177 5.38 7.40 11.84
C GLY A 177 6.31 6.52 10.98
N GLY A 178 7.59 6.49 11.33
CA GLY A 178 8.61 5.68 10.67
C GLY A 178 9.59 6.50 9.85
N PHE A 179 10.45 5.83 9.09
CA PHE A 179 11.49 6.47 8.29
C PHE A 179 10.92 7.28 7.10
N TYR A 180 9.82 6.83 6.52
CA TYR A 180 8.99 7.58 5.59
C TYR A 180 7.59 7.73 6.19
N PRO A 181 7.35 8.78 7.01
CA PRO A 181 6.06 9.00 7.63
C PRO A 181 4.98 9.31 6.60
N PHE A 182 3.70 9.11 6.98
CA PHE A 182 2.58 9.54 6.16
C PHE A 182 1.81 10.65 6.84
N ALA A 183 1.46 11.64 6.05
CA ALA A 183 0.62 12.76 6.48
C ALA A 183 -0.67 12.83 5.67
N LEU A 184 -1.76 13.14 6.34
CA LEU A 184 -3.03 13.48 5.70
C LEU A 184 -2.98 14.95 5.28
N ILE A 185 -2.85 15.19 3.98
CA ILE A 185 -2.57 16.50 3.39
C ILE A 185 -3.83 17.04 2.72
N LYS A 186 -4.12 18.32 2.94
CA LYS A 186 -5.19 19.04 2.24
C LYS A 186 -4.82 19.24 0.77
N LEU A 187 -5.80 19.13 -0.12
CA LEU A 187 -5.63 19.36 -1.56
C LEU A 187 -6.08 20.75 -2.00
N PHE A 188 -6.78 21.47 -1.11
CA PHE A 188 -7.32 22.81 -1.33
C PHE A 188 -7.05 23.68 -0.09
N ASP A 189 -6.94 24.99 -0.31
CA ASP A 189 -6.77 26.03 0.71
C ASP A 189 -5.55 25.82 1.64
N PRO A 190 -4.31 25.98 1.13
CA PRO A 190 -3.89 26.35 -0.23
C PRO A 190 -3.99 25.19 -1.22
N LYS A 191 -3.95 25.45 -2.53
CA LYS A 191 -3.98 24.37 -3.54
C LYS A 191 -2.72 23.52 -3.43
N PHE A 192 -2.88 22.20 -3.52
CA PHE A 192 -1.78 21.24 -3.44
C PHE A 192 -0.64 21.55 -4.42
N SER A 193 -0.97 22.02 -5.63
CA SER A 193 0.02 22.42 -6.65
C SER A 193 0.95 23.55 -6.21
N GLU A 194 0.58 24.34 -5.21
CA GLU A 194 1.39 25.46 -4.73
C GLU A 194 2.55 25.03 -3.84
N PHE A 195 2.45 23.85 -3.20
CA PHE A 195 3.42 23.37 -2.22
C PHE A 195 3.90 21.93 -2.41
N LYS A 196 3.32 21.15 -3.32
CA LYS A 196 3.65 19.72 -3.51
C LYS A 196 5.13 19.42 -3.76
N ASP A 197 5.83 20.34 -4.46
CA ASP A 197 7.24 20.21 -4.83
C ASP A 197 8.16 21.12 -3.97
N LYS A 198 7.60 21.74 -2.92
CA LYS A 198 8.33 22.63 -2.03
C LYS A 198 8.62 21.98 -0.69
N GLU A 199 9.56 22.57 0.06
CA GLU A 199 9.74 22.22 1.46
C GLU A 199 8.58 22.80 2.26
N VAL A 200 8.01 21.98 3.12
CA VAL A 200 6.99 22.35 4.11
C VAL A 200 7.52 22.05 5.50
N LEU A 201 6.89 22.57 6.53
CA LEU A 201 7.36 22.38 7.89
C LEU A 201 6.43 21.41 8.66
N ALA A 202 7.01 20.48 9.41
CA ALA A 202 6.32 19.68 10.40
C ALA A 202 6.93 19.98 11.77
N ASN A 203 6.22 20.68 12.64
CA ASN A 203 6.74 21.17 13.93
C ASN A 203 8.12 21.84 13.78
N ASN A 204 8.26 22.78 12.83
CA ASN A 204 9.50 23.52 12.50
C ASN A 204 10.61 22.66 11.85
N LYS A 205 10.40 21.39 11.56
CA LYS A 205 11.33 20.53 10.83
C LYS A 205 10.98 20.50 9.36
N LYS A 206 11.99 20.54 8.49
CA LYS A 206 11.78 20.53 7.04
C LYS A 206 11.37 19.16 6.54
N VAL A 207 10.32 19.09 5.74
CA VAL A 207 9.85 17.87 5.10
C VAL A 207 9.51 18.13 3.64
N LYS A 208 9.62 17.10 2.81
CA LYS A 208 9.18 17.09 1.41
C LYS A 208 8.07 16.07 1.23
N ILE A 209 7.05 16.44 0.46
CA ILE A 209 5.97 15.52 0.13
C ILE A 209 6.45 14.60 -0.99
N VAL A 210 6.30 13.29 -0.77
CA VAL A 210 6.55 12.29 -1.82
C VAL A 210 5.26 12.15 -2.63
N ASN A 211 5.29 12.72 -3.85
CA ASN A 211 4.16 12.61 -4.77
C ASN A 211 4.32 11.32 -5.58
N SER A 212 3.57 10.28 -5.23
CA SER A 212 3.64 8.95 -5.86
C SER A 212 2.49 8.68 -6.83
N TYR A 213 1.57 9.66 -7.04
CA TYR A 213 0.34 9.50 -7.83
C TYR A 213 0.09 10.67 -8.77
#